data_25c213cf1f9d83f28bfde7bd75b4ce87
#
_entry.id   25c213cf1f9d83f28bfde7bd75b4ce87
#
_cell.length_a   1.000
_cell.length_b   1.000
_cell.length_c   1.000
_cell.angle_alpha   90.00
_cell.angle_beta   90.00
_cell.angle_gamma   90.00
#
_symmetry.space_group_name_H-M   'P 1'
#
loop_
_entity.id
_entity.type
_entity.pdbx_description
1 polymer ?
#
loop_
_entity_poly.entity_id
_entity_poly.type
_entity_poly.pdbx_seq_one_letter_code
_entity_poly.pdbx_strand_id
1 'polypeptide(L)'
;MNNTLGTETAAGRSAQGALQAGGAVSSASPAARATKHRRRGRVRMRLEITLLSGPAIIMFLAFVIFPVVLAAFYGFFRWKGYGPPTDFVGLNNYKLILTDPAFQAVLWHNLWILVLSLVIQGPLAIVLALLLNQKIRGRALIRILIFVPYIISEVIVGTGFSLMLQTSGAVNDLLEHIGLGFMAADWLADPNIALWTLMAIISWKYVGFAVILMLAGL
;
A
#
# COMPACT_ATOMS: atom_id res chain seq x y z
N MET A 1 99.09 -1.42 -32.19
CA MET A 1 98.48 -1.52 -30.85
C MET A 1 96.99 -1.33 -30.99
N ASN A 2 96.44 -2.32 -30.83
CA ASN A 2 95.21 -2.92 -30.26
C ASN A 2 93.86 -2.52 -30.85
N ASN A 3 93.42 -3.47 -31.43
CA ASN A 3 92.11 -3.87 -31.99
C ASN A 3 91.11 -4.26 -30.90
N THR A 4 90.14 -3.44 -30.66
CA THR A 4 88.92 -3.84 -29.89
C THR A 4 87.72 -3.00 -30.29
N LEU A 5 87.21 -3.12 -31.51
CA LEU A 5 85.95 -2.57 -31.94
C LEU A 5 85.30 -3.56 -32.91
N GLY A 6 84.61 -4.57 -32.40
CA GLY A 6 83.95 -5.52 -33.28
C GLY A 6 82.90 -6.51 -32.69
N THR A 7 82.53 -6.40 -31.42
CA THR A 7 81.64 -7.40 -30.79
C THR A 7 80.38 -6.84 -30.16
N GLU A 8 80.04 -5.60 -30.31
CA GLU A 8 78.80 -5.04 -29.67
C GLU A 8 77.60 -4.88 -30.61
N THR A 9 77.73 -5.11 -31.91
CA THR A 9 76.62 -4.86 -32.86
C THR A 9 75.72 -6.05 -33.14
N ALA A 10 76.11 -7.27 -32.70
CA ALA A 10 75.29 -8.47 -32.95
C ALA A 10 74.28 -8.78 -31.83
N ALA A 11 74.60 -8.41 -30.59
CA ALA A 11 73.69 -8.68 -29.44
C ALA A 11 72.48 -7.71 -29.36
N GLY A 12 72.62 -6.50 -29.90
CA GLY A 12 71.57 -5.48 -29.86
C GLY A 12 70.39 -5.75 -30.82
N ARG A 13 70.62 -6.48 -31.92
CA ARG A 13 69.57 -6.79 -32.90
C ARG A 13 68.71 -7.97 -32.52
N SER A 14 69.19 -8.90 -31.74
CA SER A 14 68.45 -10.06 -31.27
C SER A 14 67.45 -9.74 -30.15
N ALA A 15 67.76 -8.72 -29.34
CA ALA A 15 66.89 -8.29 -28.26
C ALA A 15 65.70 -7.44 -28.73
N GLN A 16 65.82 -6.71 -29.85
CA GLN A 16 64.75 -5.91 -30.41
C GLN A 16 63.72 -6.72 -31.20
N GLY A 17 64.08 -7.88 -31.77
CA GLY A 17 63.16 -8.77 -32.47
C GLY A 17 62.22 -9.58 -31.53
N ALA A 18 62.65 -9.82 -30.27
CA ALA A 18 61.89 -10.58 -29.29
C ALA A 18 60.81 -9.71 -28.56
N LEU A 19 60.91 -8.42 -28.59
CA LEU A 19 59.96 -7.48 -27.95
C LEU A 19 58.75 -7.12 -28.84
N GLN A 20 58.77 -7.45 -30.14
CA GLN A 20 57.70 -7.15 -31.07
C GLN A 20 56.72 -8.33 -31.33
N ALA A 21 57.01 -9.54 -30.85
CA ALA A 21 56.15 -10.70 -31.04
C ALA A 21 55.14 -11.02 -29.91
N GLY A 22 55.13 -10.23 -28.83
CA GLY A 22 54.33 -10.49 -27.67
C GLY A 22 53.33 -9.35 -27.34
N GLY A 23 52.29 -9.17 -28.14
CA GLY A 23 51.38 -8.09 -27.73
C GLY A 23 50.20 -7.78 -28.64
N ALA A 24 49.59 -8.77 -29.26
CA ALA A 24 48.22 -8.61 -29.73
C ALA A 24 47.24 -8.76 -28.53
N VAL A 25 47.39 -7.89 -27.52
CA VAL A 25 46.37 -7.73 -26.50
C VAL A 25 45.22 -7.02 -27.16
N SER A 26 44.15 -7.75 -27.42
CA SER A 26 42.85 -7.28 -27.93
C SER A 26 42.43 -6.05 -27.14
N SER A 27 42.67 -4.88 -27.65
CA SER A 27 42.23 -3.59 -27.11
C SER A 27 40.73 -3.41 -27.35
N ALA A 28 39.92 -4.22 -26.69
CA ALA A 28 38.50 -3.94 -26.58
C ALA A 28 38.35 -2.63 -25.81
N SER A 29 37.89 -1.58 -26.49
CA SER A 29 37.71 -0.23 -25.94
C SER A 29 37.05 -0.27 -24.56
N PRO A 30 37.51 0.50 -23.57
CA PRO A 30 36.92 0.55 -22.23
C PRO A 30 35.43 0.86 -22.23
N ALA A 31 34.93 1.60 -23.23
CA ALA A 31 33.52 1.92 -23.45
C ALA A 31 32.68 0.67 -23.78
N ALA A 32 33.23 -0.30 -24.57
CA ALA A 32 32.52 -1.51 -24.93
C ALA A 32 32.40 -2.50 -23.75
N ARG A 33 33.40 -2.52 -22.84
CA ARG A 33 33.34 -3.29 -21.59
C ARG A 33 32.36 -2.69 -20.59
N ALA A 34 32.29 -1.36 -20.46
CA ALA A 34 31.35 -0.67 -19.57
C ALA A 34 29.87 -0.84 -19.98
N THR A 35 29.57 -0.81 -21.29
CA THR A 35 28.20 -1.02 -21.79
C THR A 35 27.72 -2.45 -21.62
N LYS A 36 28.60 -3.46 -21.78
CA LYS A 36 28.28 -4.87 -21.58
C LYS A 36 28.02 -5.20 -20.10
N HIS A 37 28.76 -4.59 -19.18
CA HIS A 37 28.56 -4.75 -17.73
C HIS A 37 27.26 -4.09 -17.26
N ARG A 38 26.92 -2.91 -17.78
CA ARG A 38 25.65 -2.21 -17.49
C ARG A 38 24.42 -2.98 -18.04
N ARG A 39 24.52 -3.61 -19.20
CA ARG A 39 23.42 -4.43 -19.75
C ARG A 39 23.19 -5.71 -18.94
N ARG A 40 24.27 -6.41 -18.53
CA ARG A 40 24.17 -7.61 -17.68
C ARG A 40 23.57 -7.30 -16.32
N GLY A 41 23.95 -6.18 -15.70
CA GLY A 41 23.37 -5.73 -14.42
C GLY A 41 21.86 -5.44 -14.53
N ARG A 42 21.41 -4.78 -15.60
CA ARG A 42 19.98 -4.52 -15.84
C ARG A 42 19.16 -5.78 -16.10
N VAL A 43 19.71 -6.73 -16.84
CA VAL A 43 19.03 -8.01 -17.12
C VAL A 43 18.92 -8.84 -15.84
N ARG A 44 19.98 -8.92 -15.04
CA ARG A 44 19.98 -9.60 -13.75
C ARG A 44 18.98 -8.97 -12.77
N MET A 45 18.98 -7.65 -12.65
CA MET A 45 18.03 -6.93 -11.81
C MET A 45 16.57 -7.12 -12.26
N ARG A 46 16.29 -7.14 -13.57
CA ARG A 46 14.95 -7.46 -14.10
C ARG A 46 14.56 -8.90 -13.78
N LEU A 47 15.50 -9.86 -13.94
CA LEU A 47 15.25 -11.25 -13.62
C LEU A 47 14.96 -11.45 -12.12
N GLU A 48 15.74 -10.81 -11.26
CA GLU A 48 15.54 -10.82 -9.81
C GLU A 48 14.18 -10.22 -9.43
N ILE A 49 13.81 -9.07 -9.99
CA ILE A 49 12.50 -8.43 -9.78
C ILE A 49 11.37 -9.35 -10.28
N THR A 50 11.49 -9.92 -11.48
CA THR A 50 10.46 -10.80 -12.03
C THR A 50 10.33 -12.11 -11.25
N LEU A 51 11.44 -12.69 -10.78
CA LEU A 51 11.43 -13.91 -9.96
C LEU A 51 10.83 -13.66 -8.56
N LEU A 52 11.15 -12.52 -7.94
CA LEU A 52 10.59 -12.19 -6.62
C LEU A 52 9.13 -11.69 -6.69
N SER A 53 8.80 -10.87 -7.69
CA SER A 53 7.45 -10.31 -7.83
C SER A 53 6.51 -11.19 -8.65
N GLY A 54 7.05 -12.04 -9.52
CA GLY A 54 6.27 -12.91 -10.43
C GLY A 54 5.26 -13.79 -9.70
N PRO A 55 5.66 -14.58 -8.69
CA PRO A 55 4.73 -15.41 -7.94
C PRO A 55 3.61 -14.59 -7.27
N ALA A 56 3.95 -13.42 -6.67
CA ALA A 56 2.96 -12.55 -6.04
C ALA A 56 1.97 -11.99 -7.07
N ILE A 57 2.45 -11.56 -8.24
CA ILE A 57 1.59 -11.06 -9.33
C ILE A 57 0.69 -12.18 -9.85
N ILE A 58 1.21 -13.40 -10.06
CA ILE A 58 0.41 -14.55 -10.50
C ILE A 58 -0.70 -14.85 -9.49
N MET A 59 -0.36 -14.90 -8.20
CA MET A 59 -1.34 -15.11 -7.13
C MET A 59 -2.40 -13.99 -7.12
N PHE A 60 -1.98 -12.74 -7.24
CA PHE A 60 -2.90 -11.61 -7.33
C PHE A 60 -3.83 -11.69 -8.55
N LEU A 61 -3.29 -12.01 -9.72
CA LEU A 61 -4.09 -12.19 -10.94
C LEU A 61 -5.06 -13.37 -10.80
N ALA A 62 -4.61 -14.50 -10.25
CA ALA A 62 -5.43 -15.71 -10.12
C ALA A 62 -6.53 -15.58 -9.05
N PHE A 63 -6.24 -14.96 -7.89
CA PHE A 63 -7.17 -14.93 -6.76
C PHE A 63 -7.94 -13.62 -6.60
N VAL A 64 -7.50 -12.55 -7.23
CA VAL A 64 -8.18 -11.25 -7.16
C VAL A 64 -8.76 -10.87 -8.53
N ILE A 65 -7.93 -10.73 -9.54
CA ILE A 65 -8.39 -10.22 -10.85
C ILE A 65 -9.29 -11.21 -11.58
N PHE A 66 -8.89 -12.49 -11.64
CA PHE A 66 -9.67 -13.51 -12.34
C PHE A 66 -11.09 -13.67 -11.74
N PRO A 67 -11.31 -13.78 -10.41
CA PRO A 67 -12.66 -13.81 -9.84
C PRO A 67 -13.48 -12.55 -10.08
N VAL A 68 -12.84 -11.37 -10.09
CA VAL A 68 -13.52 -10.10 -10.40
C VAL A 68 -14.01 -10.09 -11.87
N VAL A 69 -13.16 -10.49 -12.81
CA VAL A 69 -13.54 -10.60 -14.23
C VAL A 69 -14.65 -11.64 -14.41
N LEU A 70 -14.55 -12.77 -13.72
CA LEU A 70 -15.53 -13.83 -13.76
C LEU A 70 -16.89 -13.38 -13.18
N ALA A 71 -16.87 -12.65 -12.06
CA ALA A 71 -18.07 -12.07 -11.47
C ALA A 71 -18.72 -11.04 -12.41
N ALA A 72 -17.93 -10.20 -13.06
CA ALA A 72 -18.43 -9.28 -14.08
C ALA A 72 -19.03 -10.04 -15.27
N PHE A 73 -18.42 -11.13 -15.72
CA PHE A 73 -19.00 -11.97 -16.78
C PHE A 73 -20.34 -12.59 -16.36
N TYR A 74 -20.43 -13.14 -15.16
CA TYR A 74 -21.70 -13.70 -14.66
C TYR A 74 -22.77 -12.62 -14.45
N GLY A 75 -22.41 -11.39 -14.25
CA GLY A 75 -23.34 -10.25 -14.22
C GLY A 75 -24.18 -10.07 -15.47
N PHE A 76 -23.76 -10.61 -16.62
CA PHE A 76 -24.55 -10.63 -17.87
C PHE A 76 -25.61 -11.73 -17.92
N PHE A 77 -25.65 -12.64 -16.92
CA PHE A 77 -26.54 -13.77 -16.89
C PHE A 77 -27.46 -13.72 -15.69
N ARG A 78 -28.67 -14.23 -15.82
CA ARG A 78 -29.56 -14.53 -14.68
C ARG A 78 -29.18 -15.90 -14.13
N TRP A 79 -28.13 -15.92 -13.30
CA TRP A 79 -27.55 -17.16 -12.78
C TRP A 79 -27.76 -17.29 -11.28
N LYS A 80 -28.16 -18.50 -10.82
CA LYS A 80 -28.45 -18.81 -9.41
C LYS A 80 -27.23 -19.36 -8.65
N GLY A 81 -26.06 -19.40 -9.25
CA GLY A 81 -24.85 -19.91 -8.60
C GLY A 81 -24.57 -21.40 -8.82
N TYR A 82 -25.44 -22.13 -9.52
CA TYR A 82 -25.24 -23.54 -9.84
C TYR A 82 -25.39 -23.80 -11.35
N GLY A 83 -24.62 -24.77 -11.85
CA GLY A 83 -24.67 -25.15 -13.25
C GLY A 83 -24.13 -24.08 -14.20
N PRO A 84 -24.21 -24.30 -15.50
CA PRO A 84 -23.76 -23.31 -16.47
C PRO A 84 -24.70 -22.11 -16.53
N PRO A 85 -24.19 -20.88 -16.73
CA PRO A 85 -25.01 -19.69 -16.92
C PRO A 85 -25.62 -19.72 -18.33
N THR A 86 -26.91 -20.04 -18.44
CA THR A 86 -27.60 -20.19 -19.73
C THR A 86 -28.52 -19.03 -20.08
N ASP A 87 -29.03 -18.31 -19.08
CA ASP A 87 -29.99 -17.21 -19.24
C ASP A 87 -29.25 -15.86 -19.38
N PHE A 88 -28.89 -15.50 -20.61
CA PHE A 88 -28.20 -14.25 -20.90
C PHE A 88 -29.20 -13.09 -20.89
N VAL A 89 -29.01 -12.14 -19.96
CA VAL A 89 -29.86 -10.96 -19.76
C VAL A 89 -29.18 -9.64 -20.13
N GLY A 90 -27.99 -9.71 -20.70
CA GLY A 90 -27.19 -8.53 -21.07
C GLY A 90 -26.90 -7.64 -19.87
N LEU A 91 -27.10 -6.34 -20.01
CA LEU A 91 -26.84 -5.34 -18.96
C LEU A 91 -27.97 -5.18 -17.94
N ASN A 92 -29.02 -6.02 -18.00
CA ASN A 92 -30.20 -5.83 -17.15
C ASN A 92 -29.87 -5.89 -15.65
N ASN A 93 -29.00 -6.81 -15.23
CA ASN A 93 -28.59 -6.90 -13.82
C ASN A 93 -27.83 -5.65 -13.36
N TYR A 94 -26.94 -5.13 -14.21
CA TYR A 94 -26.21 -3.88 -13.92
C TYR A 94 -27.16 -2.68 -13.83
N LYS A 95 -28.12 -2.59 -14.75
CA LYS A 95 -29.15 -1.54 -14.71
C LYS A 95 -29.96 -1.65 -13.42
N LEU A 96 -30.37 -2.85 -13.06
CA LEU A 96 -31.17 -3.10 -11.85
C LEU A 96 -30.45 -2.65 -10.59
N ILE A 97 -29.18 -3.00 -10.43
CA ILE A 97 -28.36 -2.57 -9.29
C ILE A 97 -28.18 -1.03 -9.30
N LEU A 98 -27.84 -0.43 -10.44
CA LEU A 98 -27.61 1.02 -10.51
C LEU A 98 -28.88 1.84 -10.28
N THR A 99 -30.07 1.27 -10.54
CA THR A 99 -31.35 1.94 -10.28
C THR A 99 -31.96 1.59 -8.94
N ASP A 100 -31.37 0.65 -8.19
CA ASP A 100 -31.82 0.27 -6.85
C ASP A 100 -31.56 1.40 -5.86
N PRO A 101 -32.61 1.94 -5.19
CA PRO A 101 -32.44 3.02 -4.21
C PRO A 101 -31.54 2.64 -3.03
N ALA A 102 -31.59 1.38 -2.58
CA ALA A 102 -30.74 0.91 -1.48
C ALA A 102 -29.26 0.91 -1.88
N PHE A 103 -28.96 0.45 -3.11
CA PHE A 103 -27.60 0.49 -3.63
C PHE A 103 -27.07 1.93 -3.79
N GLN A 104 -27.91 2.83 -4.31
CA GLN A 104 -27.56 4.25 -4.42
C GLN A 104 -27.30 4.89 -3.04
N ALA A 105 -28.13 4.59 -2.04
CA ALA A 105 -27.91 5.06 -0.68
C ALA A 105 -26.57 4.56 -0.10
N VAL A 106 -26.24 3.28 -0.33
CA VAL A 106 -24.94 2.73 0.10
C VAL A 106 -23.78 3.41 -0.60
N LEU A 107 -23.86 3.67 -1.91
CA LEU A 107 -22.81 4.41 -2.64
C LEU A 107 -22.64 5.82 -2.08
N TRP A 108 -23.74 6.51 -1.76
CA TRP A 108 -23.72 7.84 -1.19
C TRP A 108 -23.09 7.86 0.21
N HIS A 109 -23.44 6.89 1.07
CA HIS A 109 -22.82 6.73 2.39
C HIS A 109 -21.31 6.46 2.28
N ASN A 110 -20.89 5.59 1.35
CA ASN A 110 -19.47 5.33 1.12
C ASN A 110 -18.71 6.58 0.63
N LEU A 111 -19.35 7.40 -0.22
CA LEU A 111 -18.76 8.67 -0.65
C LEU A 111 -18.58 9.63 0.53
N TRP A 112 -19.57 9.74 1.41
CA TRP A 112 -19.46 10.54 2.63
C TRP A 112 -18.33 10.04 3.55
N ILE A 113 -18.22 8.72 3.74
CA ILE A 113 -17.13 8.12 4.51
C ILE A 113 -15.77 8.51 3.92
N LEU A 114 -15.61 8.42 2.61
CA LEU A 114 -14.38 8.80 1.91
C LEU A 114 -14.05 10.28 2.11
N VAL A 115 -15.02 11.16 1.86
CA VAL A 115 -14.82 12.62 1.97
C VAL A 115 -14.48 13.01 3.42
N LEU A 116 -15.22 12.49 4.40
CA LEU A 116 -14.97 12.79 5.81
C LEU A 116 -13.61 12.25 6.28
N SER A 117 -13.22 11.04 5.83
CA SER A 117 -11.88 10.52 6.11
C SER A 117 -10.78 11.45 5.58
N LEU A 118 -10.92 11.95 4.36
CA LEU A 118 -9.93 12.86 3.77
C LEU A 118 -9.92 14.22 4.47
N VAL A 119 -11.09 14.77 4.78
CA VAL A 119 -11.23 16.15 5.30
C VAL A 119 -10.98 16.22 6.81
N ILE A 120 -11.33 15.20 7.57
CA ILE A 120 -11.18 15.19 9.04
C ILE A 120 -9.94 14.41 9.44
N GLN A 121 -9.86 13.14 9.06
CA GLN A 121 -8.80 12.24 9.51
C GLN A 121 -7.44 12.60 8.92
N GLY A 122 -7.38 13.03 7.65
CA GLY A 122 -6.15 13.46 6.99
C GLY A 122 -5.47 14.63 7.70
N PRO A 123 -6.13 15.81 7.82
CA PRO A 123 -5.57 16.95 8.56
C PRO A 123 -5.27 16.64 10.02
N LEU A 124 -6.16 15.90 10.72
CA LEU A 124 -5.92 15.49 12.10
C LEU A 124 -4.65 14.65 12.22
N ALA A 125 -4.44 13.69 11.32
CA ALA A 125 -3.24 12.86 11.30
C ALA A 125 -1.97 13.69 11.04
N ILE A 126 -2.02 14.67 10.13
CA ILE A 126 -0.90 15.58 9.85
C ILE A 126 -0.57 16.41 11.10
N VAL A 127 -1.57 17.03 11.73
CA VAL A 127 -1.37 17.85 12.94
C VAL A 127 -0.75 17.00 14.05
N LEU A 128 -1.30 15.81 14.32
CA LEU A 128 -0.75 14.89 15.33
C LEU A 128 0.66 14.42 14.98
N ALA A 129 0.94 14.13 13.71
CA ALA A 129 2.28 13.75 13.27
C ALA A 129 3.30 14.88 13.47
N LEU A 130 2.95 16.12 13.12
CA LEU A 130 3.80 17.29 13.35
C LEU A 130 4.07 17.53 14.83
N LEU A 131 3.03 17.41 15.68
CA LEU A 131 3.18 17.48 17.14
C LEU A 131 4.11 16.38 17.66
N LEU A 132 3.91 15.14 17.23
CA LEU A 132 4.73 14.00 17.64
C LEU A 132 6.14 14.01 17.04
N ASN A 133 6.43 14.80 16.02
CA ASN A 133 7.77 15.00 15.49
C ASN A 133 8.61 15.97 16.35
N GLN A 134 7.97 16.79 17.18
CA GLN A 134 8.65 17.71 18.08
C GLN A 134 9.20 17.01 19.34
N LYS A 135 10.17 17.66 19.99
CA LYS A 135 10.75 17.19 21.25
C LYS A 135 9.88 17.58 22.46
N ILE A 136 8.71 16.96 22.59
CA ILE A 136 7.78 17.21 23.71
C ILE A 136 7.99 16.20 24.84
N ARG A 137 7.81 16.65 26.10
CA ARG A 137 7.83 15.78 27.28
C ARG A 137 6.63 14.83 27.21
N GLY A 138 6.85 13.52 27.46
CA GLY A 138 5.77 12.52 27.40
C GLY A 138 5.41 12.03 25.99
N ARG A 139 6.19 12.40 24.95
CA ARG A 139 5.97 11.96 23.56
C ARG A 139 5.69 10.46 23.41
N ALA A 140 6.42 9.62 24.16
CA ALA A 140 6.25 8.16 24.09
C ALA A 140 4.85 7.74 24.58
N LEU A 141 4.36 8.33 25.67
CA LEU A 141 3.02 8.05 26.19
C LEU A 141 1.92 8.50 25.23
N ILE A 142 2.04 9.71 24.68
CA ILE A 142 1.07 10.24 23.70
C ILE A 142 1.04 9.33 22.45
N ARG A 143 2.20 8.87 22.00
CA ARG A 143 2.31 7.94 20.87
C ARG A 143 1.59 6.61 21.16
N ILE A 144 1.78 6.04 22.35
CA ILE A 144 1.09 4.82 22.78
C ILE A 144 -0.43 5.04 22.77
N LEU A 145 -0.92 6.13 23.37
CA LEU A 145 -2.35 6.42 23.46
C LEU A 145 -3.02 6.58 22.09
N ILE A 146 -2.31 7.17 21.11
CA ILE A 146 -2.82 7.33 19.74
C ILE A 146 -2.81 6.00 18.98
N PHE A 147 -1.85 5.08 19.28
CA PHE A 147 -1.72 3.83 18.54
C PHE A 147 -2.49 2.66 19.14
N VAL A 148 -2.78 2.68 20.43
CA VAL A 148 -3.53 1.60 21.11
C VAL A 148 -4.88 1.29 20.41
N PRO A 149 -5.72 2.28 20.01
CA PRO A 149 -6.97 1.99 19.34
C PRO A 149 -6.80 1.16 18.06
N TYR A 150 -5.75 1.41 17.28
CA TYR A 150 -5.48 0.69 16.04
C TYR A 150 -5.13 -0.79 16.27
N ILE A 151 -4.47 -1.11 17.38
CA ILE A 151 -4.02 -2.47 17.69
C ILE A 151 -5.17 -3.36 18.19
N ILE A 152 -6.23 -2.75 18.77
CA ILE A 152 -7.38 -3.51 19.29
C ILE A 152 -8.14 -4.17 18.13
N SER A 153 -8.54 -5.43 18.32
CA SER A 153 -9.34 -6.17 17.35
C SER A 153 -10.62 -5.43 16.98
N GLU A 154 -10.99 -5.46 15.70
CA GLU A 154 -12.23 -4.83 15.19
C GLU A 154 -13.48 -5.38 15.86
N VAL A 155 -13.50 -6.69 16.14
CA VAL A 155 -14.61 -7.34 16.84
C VAL A 155 -14.76 -6.79 18.25
N ILE A 156 -13.67 -6.63 18.99
CA ILE A 156 -13.69 -6.05 20.34
C ILE A 156 -14.18 -4.60 20.32
N VAL A 157 -13.64 -3.79 19.40
CA VAL A 157 -14.07 -2.40 19.24
C VAL A 157 -15.56 -2.33 18.86
N GLY A 158 -16.00 -3.10 17.86
CA GLY A 158 -17.39 -3.12 17.42
C GLY A 158 -18.33 -3.55 18.53
N THR A 159 -18.03 -4.65 19.22
CA THR A 159 -18.87 -5.14 20.34
C THR A 159 -18.84 -4.15 21.52
N GLY A 160 -17.69 -3.62 21.88
CA GLY A 160 -17.56 -2.66 22.97
C GLY A 160 -18.37 -1.39 22.71
N PHE A 161 -18.24 -0.78 21.56
CA PHE A 161 -19.02 0.41 21.21
C PHE A 161 -20.52 0.10 21.04
N SER A 162 -20.89 -1.08 20.51
CA SER A 162 -22.29 -1.44 20.41
C SER A 162 -22.97 -1.56 21.77
N LEU A 163 -22.26 -2.05 22.79
CA LEU A 163 -22.79 -2.12 24.17
C LEU A 163 -22.80 -0.72 24.86
N MET A 164 -21.75 0.08 24.64
CA MET A 164 -21.67 1.40 25.27
C MET A 164 -22.66 2.41 24.71
N LEU A 165 -23.01 2.27 23.42
CA LEU A 165 -23.85 3.20 22.66
C LEU A 165 -25.32 2.73 22.54
N GLN A 166 -25.72 1.73 23.31
CA GLN A 166 -27.13 1.33 23.44
C GLN A 166 -27.94 2.43 24.14
N THR A 167 -29.25 2.41 23.95
CA THR A 167 -30.19 3.35 24.63
C THR A 167 -30.00 3.39 26.14
N SER A 168 -29.78 2.21 26.76
CA SER A 168 -29.44 2.06 28.19
C SER A 168 -27.94 1.78 28.41
N GLY A 169 -27.09 2.27 27.52
CA GLY A 169 -25.66 2.04 27.59
C GLY A 169 -24.91 3.13 28.38
N ALA A 170 -23.67 2.82 28.74
CA ALA A 170 -22.84 3.67 29.60
C ALA A 170 -22.66 5.11 29.10
N VAL A 171 -22.75 5.35 27.79
CA VAL A 171 -22.64 6.71 27.23
C VAL A 171 -23.88 7.53 27.55
N ASN A 172 -25.08 7.00 27.40
CA ASN A 172 -26.32 7.68 27.73
C ASN A 172 -26.47 7.87 29.24
N ASP A 173 -26.12 6.84 30.03
CA ASP A 173 -26.09 6.95 31.50
C ASP A 173 -25.16 8.07 31.98
N LEU A 174 -23.97 8.17 31.38
CA LEU A 174 -23.03 9.24 31.69
C LEU A 174 -23.60 10.61 31.32
N LEU A 175 -24.21 10.76 30.13
CA LEU A 175 -24.82 12.01 29.69
C LEU A 175 -25.94 12.46 30.63
N GLU A 176 -26.77 11.55 31.11
CA GLU A 176 -27.81 11.84 32.11
C GLU A 176 -27.22 12.31 33.44
N HIS A 177 -26.19 11.62 33.96
CA HIS A 177 -25.57 11.95 35.24
C HIS A 177 -24.87 13.34 35.23
N ILE A 178 -24.33 13.78 34.08
CA ILE A 178 -23.70 15.12 33.95
C ILE A 178 -24.70 16.21 33.53
N GLY A 179 -26.01 15.91 33.47
CA GLY A 179 -27.06 16.87 33.10
C GLY A 179 -27.20 17.10 31.58
N LEU A 180 -26.57 16.29 30.74
CA LEU A 180 -26.66 16.34 29.29
C LEU A 180 -27.60 15.27 28.71
N GLY A 181 -28.59 14.80 29.47
CA GLY A 181 -29.54 13.76 29.05
C GLY A 181 -30.30 14.12 27.77
N PHE A 182 -30.43 15.44 27.44
CA PHE A 182 -31.02 15.86 26.16
C PHE A 182 -30.18 15.42 24.91
N MET A 183 -28.94 15.05 25.09
CA MET A 183 -28.07 14.51 24.02
C MET A 183 -28.12 12.98 23.96
N ALA A 184 -28.77 12.30 24.91
CA ALA A 184 -28.92 10.84 24.87
C ALA A 184 -29.71 10.42 23.62
N ALA A 185 -29.20 9.43 22.91
CA ALA A 185 -29.78 9.03 21.64
C ALA A 185 -29.53 7.54 21.37
N ASP A 186 -30.24 6.99 20.38
CA ASP A 186 -29.99 5.67 19.83
C ASP A 186 -28.87 5.72 18.78
N TRP A 187 -27.64 5.90 19.26
CA TRP A 187 -26.44 6.25 18.49
C TRP A 187 -26.19 5.41 17.24
N LEU A 188 -26.53 4.11 17.28
CA LEU A 188 -26.30 3.17 16.19
C LEU A 188 -27.60 2.71 15.52
N ALA A 189 -28.76 2.94 16.15
CA ALA A 189 -30.07 2.54 15.63
C ALA A 189 -30.78 3.64 14.87
N ASP A 190 -30.53 4.93 15.20
CA ASP A 190 -31.10 6.06 14.47
C ASP A 190 -30.37 6.28 13.13
N PRO A 191 -31.05 6.13 11.96
CA PRO A 191 -30.45 6.30 10.64
C PRO A 191 -29.83 7.68 10.40
N ASN A 192 -30.30 8.72 11.11
CA ASN A 192 -29.79 10.09 10.93
C ASN A 192 -28.43 10.32 11.57
N ILE A 193 -28.11 9.60 12.64
CA ILE A 193 -26.87 9.78 13.41
C ILE A 193 -25.93 8.59 13.33
N ALA A 194 -26.44 7.39 13.00
CA ALA A 194 -25.65 6.16 12.98
C ALA A 194 -24.39 6.27 12.10
N LEU A 195 -24.50 6.91 10.91
CA LEU A 195 -23.36 7.10 10.02
C LEU A 195 -22.27 7.96 10.68
N TRP A 196 -22.65 9.04 11.34
CA TRP A 196 -21.73 9.97 12.01
C TRP A 196 -21.06 9.32 13.22
N THR A 197 -21.83 8.54 13.98
CA THR A 197 -21.35 7.73 15.11
C THR A 197 -20.30 6.72 14.64
N LEU A 198 -20.60 5.98 13.59
CA LEU A 198 -19.65 5.04 12.99
C LEU A 198 -18.38 5.75 12.49
N MET A 199 -18.53 6.91 11.85
CA MET A 199 -17.40 7.71 11.38
C MET A 199 -16.50 8.17 12.55
N ALA A 200 -17.08 8.57 13.67
CA ALA A 200 -16.32 8.94 14.86
C ALA A 200 -15.51 7.74 15.40
N ILE A 201 -16.12 6.57 15.50
CA ILE A 201 -15.46 5.32 15.95
C ILE A 201 -14.34 4.92 14.99
N ILE A 202 -14.60 4.91 13.68
CA ILE A 202 -13.62 4.57 12.65
C ILE A 202 -12.46 5.57 12.68
N SER A 203 -12.74 6.87 12.76
CA SER A 203 -11.70 7.89 12.83
C SER A 203 -10.84 7.73 14.07
N TRP A 204 -11.43 7.51 15.24
CA TRP A 204 -10.70 7.24 16.47
C TRP A 204 -9.80 5.99 16.36
N LYS A 205 -10.31 4.92 15.77
CA LYS A 205 -9.57 3.66 15.60
C LYS A 205 -8.39 3.82 14.65
N TYR A 206 -8.59 4.47 13.50
CA TYR A 206 -7.62 4.47 12.40
C TYR A 206 -6.73 5.72 12.33
N VAL A 207 -7.00 6.76 13.11
CA VAL A 207 -6.14 7.95 13.14
C VAL A 207 -4.70 7.63 13.49
N GLY A 208 -4.47 6.67 14.42
CA GLY A 208 -3.13 6.24 14.80
C GLY A 208 -2.32 5.68 13.63
N PHE A 209 -2.94 4.86 12.79
CA PHE A 209 -2.30 4.34 11.58
C PHE A 209 -1.94 5.45 10.59
N ALA A 210 -2.85 6.39 10.36
CA ALA A 210 -2.59 7.55 9.50
C ALA A 210 -1.43 8.40 10.04
N VAL A 211 -1.37 8.60 11.36
CA VAL A 211 -0.25 9.32 12.01
C VAL A 211 1.09 8.59 11.80
N ILE A 212 1.15 7.26 11.90
CA ILE A 212 2.38 6.49 11.62
C ILE A 212 2.85 6.73 10.19
N LEU A 213 1.95 6.66 9.21
CA LEU A 213 2.30 6.89 7.80
C LEU A 213 2.85 8.31 7.58
N MET A 214 2.21 9.32 8.18
CA MET A 214 2.69 10.71 8.08
C MET A 214 4.04 10.90 8.77
N LEU A 215 4.26 10.28 9.94
CA LEU A 215 5.56 10.31 10.64
C LEU A 215 6.69 9.63 9.87
N ALA A 216 6.38 8.62 9.05
CA ALA A 216 7.36 7.94 8.21
C ALA A 216 7.81 8.80 7.01
N GLY A 217 6.99 9.80 6.62
CA GLY A 217 7.30 10.74 5.54
C GLY A 217 7.93 12.06 6.01
N LEU A 218 7.97 12.34 7.32
CA LEU A 218 8.55 13.52 7.95
C LEU A 218 10.00 13.27 8.38
#